data_3b333b8fba2bcd9ef8267baa11a2c3fd
#
_entry.id   3b333b8fba2bcd9ef8267baa11a2c3fd
#
_cell.length_a   1.000
_cell.length_b   1.000
_cell.length_c   1.000
_cell.angle_alpha   90.00
_cell.angle_beta   90.00
_cell.angle_gamma   90.00
#
_symmetry.space_group_name_H-M   'P 1'
#
loop_
_entity.id
_entity.type
_entity.pdbx_description
1 polymer ?
#
loop_
_entity_poly.entity_id
_entity_poly.type
_entity_poly.pdbx_seq_one_letter_code
_entity_poly.pdbx_strand_id
1 'polypeptide(L)'
;RAVFAPWIIIELLSMGADTVALLGIAAHFCGSWFAPIIGRFLDRRGVRQGLLLESVSVAAVFLYAAWAVHGVTSGALSGYAAMAAAFLAYILIFMTDHFNAVHTMLMRSLSESPADVMENLSFGLSIDHILAVTVSGLLGAVWKLSGPQWVFVLGAAVCAVDLAVALWLKRTETAPAK
;
A
#
# COMPACT_ATOMS: atom_id res chain seq x y z
N ARG A 1 2.61 -1.45 -6.32
CA ARG A 1 2.39 -2.51 -5.30
C ARG A 1 2.24 -3.88 -5.96
N ALA A 2 1.29 -4.05 -6.86
CA ALA A 2 0.96 -5.35 -7.49
C ALA A 2 2.11 -6.03 -8.26
N VAL A 3 3.09 -5.27 -8.75
CA VAL A 3 4.22 -5.82 -9.54
C VAL A 3 5.36 -6.28 -8.64
N PHE A 4 5.74 -5.48 -7.64
CA PHE A 4 6.95 -5.71 -6.85
C PHE A 4 6.78 -6.77 -5.75
N ALA A 5 5.57 -6.93 -5.19
CA ALA A 5 5.34 -7.93 -4.15
C ALA A 5 5.49 -9.38 -4.67
N PRO A 6 4.86 -9.79 -5.80
CA PRO A 6 5.10 -11.11 -6.40
C PRO A 6 6.56 -11.34 -6.77
N TRP A 7 7.23 -10.29 -7.18
CA TRP A 7 8.62 -10.36 -7.62
C TRP A 7 9.59 -10.71 -6.47
N ILE A 8 9.32 -10.26 -5.24
CA ILE A 8 10.06 -10.67 -4.05
C ILE A 8 10.04 -12.22 -3.91
N ILE A 9 8.89 -12.83 -4.13
CA ILE A 9 8.72 -14.27 -3.97
C ILE A 9 9.40 -15.04 -5.10
N ILE A 10 9.23 -14.58 -6.34
CA ILE A 10 9.73 -15.26 -7.52
C ILE A 10 11.25 -15.09 -7.65
N GLU A 11 11.75 -13.87 -7.60
CA GLU A 11 13.17 -13.56 -7.89
C GLU A 11 14.09 -13.77 -6.67
N LEU A 12 13.67 -13.31 -5.48
CA LEU A 12 14.54 -13.41 -4.31
C LEU A 12 14.50 -14.78 -3.65
N LEU A 13 13.34 -15.44 -3.63
CA LEU A 13 13.20 -16.75 -3.02
C LEU A 13 13.21 -17.88 -4.04
N SER A 14 13.24 -17.58 -5.34
CA SER A 14 13.18 -18.56 -6.44
C SER A 14 11.97 -19.51 -6.33
N MET A 15 10.84 -18.99 -5.86
CA MET A 15 9.59 -19.75 -5.69
C MET A 15 8.68 -19.61 -6.91
N GLY A 16 7.81 -20.61 -7.12
CA GLY A 16 6.91 -20.63 -8.26
C GLY A 16 5.68 -19.72 -8.11
N ALA A 17 4.95 -19.55 -9.22
CA ALA A 17 3.71 -18.79 -9.27
C ALA A 17 2.60 -19.40 -8.37
N ASP A 18 2.64 -20.68 -8.09
CA ASP A 18 1.77 -21.38 -7.15
C ASP A 18 1.89 -20.82 -5.73
N THR A 19 3.12 -20.58 -5.26
CA THR A 19 3.37 -19.94 -3.97
C THR A 19 2.81 -18.52 -3.92
N VAL A 20 3.00 -17.75 -5.00
CA VAL A 20 2.41 -16.40 -5.12
C VAL A 20 0.90 -16.44 -5.05
N ALA A 21 0.26 -17.42 -5.73
CA ALA A 21 -1.19 -17.60 -5.70
C ALA A 21 -1.69 -17.95 -4.29
N LEU A 22 -1.03 -18.87 -3.58
CA LEU A 22 -1.37 -19.23 -2.20
C LEU A 22 -1.24 -18.04 -1.24
N LEU A 23 -0.15 -17.26 -1.36
CA LEU A 23 0.04 -16.06 -0.57
C LEU A 23 -1.01 -14.99 -0.90
N GLY A 24 -1.42 -14.88 -2.17
CA GLY A 24 -2.51 -14.01 -2.59
C GLY A 24 -3.83 -14.39 -1.92
N ILE A 25 -4.17 -15.67 -1.89
CA ILE A 25 -5.36 -16.19 -1.18
C ILE A 25 -5.28 -15.84 0.31
N ALA A 26 -4.15 -16.08 0.96
CA ALA A 26 -3.94 -15.76 2.36
C ALA A 26 -4.08 -14.25 2.63
N ALA A 27 -3.49 -13.40 1.77
CA ALA A 27 -3.58 -11.95 1.87
C ALA A 27 -5.02 -11.44 1.73
N HIS A 28 -5.79 -11.96 0.76
CA HIS A 28 -7.20 -11.62 0.60
C HIS A 28 -8.07 -12.10 1.75
N PHE A 29 -7.78 -13.28 2.28
CA PHE A 29 -8.46 -13.78 3.48
C PHE A 29 -8.21 -12.88 4.68
N CYS A 30 -6.95 -12.52 4.97
CA CYS A 30 -6.61 -11.55 6.01
C CYS A 30 -7.28 -10.19 5.76
N GLY A 31 -7.29 -9.74 4.52
CA GLY A 31 -7.90 -8.49 4.11
C GLY A 31 -9.40 -8.43 4.36
N SER A 32 -10.12 -9.53 4.18
CA SER A 32 -11.56 -9.60 4.43
C SER A 32 -11.93 -9.33 5.89
N TRP A 33 -11.04 -9.65 6.83
CA TRP A 33 -11.18 -9.28 8.24
C TRP A 33 -10.72 -7.86 8.53
N PHE A 34 -9.75 -7.36 7.77
CA PHE A 34 -9.17 -6.04 8.00
C PHE A 34 -10.06 -4.91 7.45
N ALA A 35 -10.71 -5.11 6.30
CA ALA A 35 -11.57 -4.12 5.67
C ALA A 35 -12.68 -3.55 6.57
N PRO A 36 -13.46 -4.37 7.32
CA PRO A 36 -14.47 -3.84 8.24
C PRO A 36 -13.88 -3.06 9.42
N ILE A 37 -12.62 -3.34 9.79
CA ILE A 37 -11.95 -2.61 10.87
C ILE A 37 -11.61 -1.20 10.39
N ILE A 38 -11.07 -1.07 9.17
CA ILE A 38 -10.80 0.22 8.54
C ILE A 38 -12.11 1.01 8.37
N GLY A 39 -13.17 0.39 7.83
CA GLY A 39 -14.46 1.04 7.65
C GLY A 39 -14.99 1.63 8.96
N ARG A 40 -15.05 0.83 10.03
CA ARG A 40 -15.47 1.30 11.35
C ARG A 40 -14.57 2.39 11.94
N PHE A 41 -13.28 2.33 11.66
CA PHE A 41 -12.35 3.38 12.08
C PHE A 41 -12.66 4.70 11.36
N LEU A 42 -12.87 4.65 10.04
CA LEU A 42 -13.22 5.81 9.22
C LEU A 42 -14.54 6.44 9.64
N ASP A 43 -15.57 5.62 9.90
CA ASP A 43 -16.88 6.09 10.37
C ASP A 43 -16.78 6.85 11.70
N ARG A 44 -15.87 6.43 12.59
CA ARG A 44 -15.71 7.03 13.92
C ARG A 44 -14.75 8.20 13.95
N ARG A 45 -13.69 8.17 13.14
CA ARG A 45 -12.56 9.11 13.24
C ARG A 45 -12.46 10.07 12.06
N GLY A 46 -13.21 9.80 10.99
CA GLY A 46 -13.23 10.61 9.77
C GLY A 46 -12.03 10.40 8.86
N VAL A 47 -12.11 11.00 7.67
CA VAL A 47 -11.19 10.80 6.55
C VAL A 47 -9.76 11.22 6.90
N ARG A 48 -9.57 12.35 7.59
CA ARG A 48 -8.23 12.85 7.95
C ARG A 48 -7.44 11.85 8.80
N GLN A 49 -8.10 11.24 9.80
CA GLN A 49 -7.48 10.23 10.65
C GLN A 49 -7.22 8.95 9.87
N GLY A 50 -8.07 8.64 8.89
CA GLY A 50 -7.87 7.56 7.94
C GLY A 50 -6.60 7.74 7.11
N LEU A 51 -6.41 8.92 6.52
CA LEU A 51 -5.19 9.26 5.76
C LEU A 51 -3.92 9.20 6.61
N LEU A 52 -3.98 9.68 7.87
CA LEU A 52 -2.84 9.57 8.79
C LEU A 52 -2.51 8.12 9.10
N LEU A 53 -3.53 7.30 9.38
CA LEU A 53 -3.34 5.86 9.63
C LEU A 53 -2.76 5.16 8.41
N GLU A 54 -3.31 5.43 7.23
CA GLU A 54 -2.82 4.90 5.96
C GLU A 54 -1.35 5.25 5.75
N SER A 55 -1.01 6.55 5.74
CA SER A 55 0.36 7.02 5.45
C SER A 55 1.38 6.37 6.38
N VAL A 56 1.09 6.31 7.68
CA VAL A 56 1.99 5.70 8.68
C VAL A 56 2.08 4.19 8.48
N SER A 57 0.94 3.51 8.28
CA SER A 57 0.91 2.05 8.13
C SER A 57 1.60 1.62 6.85
N VAL A 58 1.33 2.29 5.72
CA VAL A 58 1.95 1.96 4.43
C VAL A 58 3.45 2.23 4.44
N ALA A 59 3.89 3.35 5.05
CA ALA A 59 5.31 3.63 5.24
C ALA A 59 6.01 2.54 6.06
N ALA A 60 5.40 2.12 7.18
CA ALA A 60 5.93 1.05 8.01
C ALA A 60 6.04 -0.28 7.26
N VAL A 61 5.02 -0.64 6.48
CA VAL A 61 5.02 -1.84 5.63
C VAL A 61 6.14 -1.78 4.58
N PHE A 62 6.31 -0.64 3.92
CA PHE A 62 7.38 -0.49 2.93
C PHE A 62 8.78 -0.51 3.56
N LEU A 63 8.98 0.10 4.72
CA LEU A 63 10.25 0.00 5.45
C LEU A 63 10.54 -1.43 5.91
N TYR A 64 9.51 -2.16 6.36
CA TYR A 64 9.63 -3.57 6.67
C TYR A 64 10.00 -4.40 5.42
N ALA A 65 9.36 -4.15 4.28
CA ALA A 65 9.67 -4.82 3.03
C ALA A 65 11.12 -4.52 2.57
N ALA A 66 11.56 -3.26 2.69
CA ALA A 66 12.94 -2.87 2.41
C ALA A 66 13.94 -3.64 3.29
N TRP A 67 13.65 -3.74 4.59
CA TRP A 67 14.47 -4.50 5.54
C TRP A 67 14.49 -6.00 5.18
N ALA A 68 13.35 -6.61 4.90
CA ALA A 68 13.25 -8.03 4.54
C ALA A 68 14.04 -8.33 3.25
N VAL A 69 13.84 -7.50 2.22
CA VAL A 69 14.55 -7.63 0.94
C VAL A 69 16.06 -7.45 1.13
N HIS A 70 16.49 -6.42 1.87
CA HIS A 70 17.89 -6.21 2.17
C HIS A 70 18.49 -7.39 2.96
N GLY A 71 17.76 -7.91 3.94
CA GLY A 71 18.19 -9.06 4.73
C GLY A 71 18.41 -10.33 3.90
N VAL A 72 17.52 -10.58 2.92
CA VAL A 72 17.66 -11.70 1.99
C VAL A 72 18.83 -11.48 1.02
N THR A 73 18.92 -10.30 0.40
CA THR A 73 19.97 -10.00 -0.60
C THR A 73 21.37 -9.93 -0.01
N SER A 74 21.52 -9.49 1.23
CA SER A 74 22.80 -9.45 1.95
C SER A 74 23.19 -10.79 2.57
N GLY A 75 22.29 -11.78 2.57
CA GLY A 75 22.50 -13.06 3.24
C GLY A 75 22.33 -13.03 4.76
N ALA A 76 21.92 -11.88 5.34
CA ALA A 76 21.64 -11.76 6.79
C ALA A 76 20.40 -12.57 7.20
N LEU A 77 19.44 -12.74 6.28
CA LEU A 77 18.29 -13.63 6.43
C LEU A 77 18.45 -14.79 5.46
N SER A 78 18.35 -16.02 5.95
CA SER A 78 18.47 -17.24 5.14
C SER A 78 17.44 -18.30 5.57
N GLY A 79 17.19 -19.28 4.70
CA GLY A 79 16.30 -20.38 4.97
C GLY A 79 14.89 -19.93 5.39
N TYR A 80 14.37 -20.53 6.46
CA TYR A 80 13.00 -20.23 6.94
C TYR A 80 12.80 -18.78 7.39
N ALA A 81 13.86 -18.11 7.90
CA ALA A 81 13.77 -16.70 8.30
C ALA A 81 13.56 -15.77 7.09
N ALA A 82 14.28 -16.05 5.99
CA ALA A 82 14.10 -15.31 4.74
C ALA A 82 12.69 -15.51 4.17
N MET A 83 12.20 -16.75 4.15
CA MET A 83 10.86 -17.09 3.69
C MET A 83 9.78 -16.39 4.52
N ALA A 84 9.86 -16.49 5.85
CA ALA A 84 8.88 -15.88 6.75
C ALA A 84 8.84 -14.35 6.60
N ALA A 85 10.01 -13.70 6.52
CA ALA A 85 10.10 -12.26 6.34
C ALA A 85 9.52 -11.80 4.99
N ALA A 86 9.83 -12.49 3.90
CA ALA A 86 9.33 -12.18 2.57
C ALA A 86 7.82 -12.45 2.43
N PHE A 87 7.31 -13.55 2.99
CA PHE A 87 5.89 -13.89 2.98
C PHE A 87 5.07 -12.85 3.77
N LEU A 88 5.57 -12.46 4.94
CA LEU A 88 4.93 -11.42 5.72
C LEU A 88 4.95 -10.07 4.99
N ALA A 89 6.07 -9.71 4.35
CA ALA A 89 6.14 -8.49 3.53
C ALA A 89 5.11 -8.52 2.40
N TYR A 90 4.99 -9.64 1.70
CA TYR A 90 4.00 -9.84 0.64
C TYR A 90 2.57 -9.61 1.15
N ILE A 91 2.19 -10.30 2.22
CA ILE A 91 0.84 -10.21 2.80
C ILE A 91 0.55 -8.77 3.26
N LEU A 92 1.48 -8.14 3.97
CA LEU A 92 1.32 -6.78 4.46
C LEU A 92 1.17 -5.77 3.31
N ILE A 93 1.95 -5.89 2.23
CA ILE A 93 1.82 -5.03 1.05
C ILE A 93 0.41 -5.17 0.44
N PHE A 94 -0.10 -6.39 0.28
CA PHE A 94 -1.46 -6.62 -0.22
C PHE A 94 -2.54 -6.08 0.72
N MET A 95 -2.34 -6.17 2.02
CA MET A 95 -3.28 -5.61 3.00
C MET A 95 -3.39 -4.09 2.89
N THR A 96 -2.37 -3.39 2.39
CA THR A 96 -2.44 -1.92 2.20
C THR A 96 -3.47 -1.51 1.15
N ASP A 97 -3.91 -2.39 0.26
CA ASP A 97 -4.94 -2.09 -0.74
C ASP A 97 -6.32 -1.77 -0.11
N HIS A 98 -6.55 -2.24 1.11
CA HIS A 98 -7.79 -1.96 1.85
C HIS A 98 -7.92 -0.49 2.28
N PHE A 99 -6.81 0.27 2.27
CA PHE A 99 -6.85 1.72 2.49
C PHE A 99 -7.47 2.50 1.32
N ASN A 100 -7.73 1.88 0.16
CA ASN A 100 -8.47 2.53 -0.93
C ASN A 100 -9.85 3.06 -0.49
N ALA A 101 -10.44 2.49 0.56
CA ALA A 101 -11.65 3.01 1.18
C ALA A 101 -11.48 4.45 1.71
N VAL A 102 -10.29 4.82 2.18
CA VAL A 102 -9.96 6.17 2.67
C VAL A 102 -10.03 7.17 1.53
N HIS A 103 -9.43 6.82 0.37
CA HIS A 103 -9.45 7.66 -0.83
C HIS A 103 -10.86 7.83 -1.38
N THR A 104 -11.65 6.75 -1.40
CA THR A 104 -13.06 6.82 -1.81
C THR A 104 -13.87 7.75 -0.91
N MET A 105 -13.68 7.67 0.41
CA MET A 105 -14.35 8.58 1.34
C MET A 105 -13.86 10.03 1.20
N LEU A 106 -12.57 10.24 0.94
CA LEU A 106 -12.01 11.57 0.67
C LEU A 106 -12.68 12.18 -0.57
N MET A 107 -12.71 11.45 -1.70
CA MET A 107 -13.35 11.91 -2.92
C MET A 107 -14.82 12.24 -2.70
N ARG A 108 -15.54 11.39 -1.97
CA ARG A 108 -16.93 11.65 -1.59
C ARG A 108 -17.09 12.92 -0.74
N SER A 109 -16.15 13.19 0.17
CA SER A 109 -16.21 14.37 1.04
C SER A 109 -15.89 15.68 0.30
N LEU A 110 -15.22 15.60 -0.83
CA LEU A 110 -14.85 16.75 -1.68
C LEU A 110 -15.82 17.00 -2.83
N SER A 111 -16.76 16.09 -3.08
CA SER A 111 -17.72 16.15 -4.18
C SER A 111 -19.03 16.75 -3.71
N GLU A 112 -19.64 17.59 -4.53
CA GLU A 112 -20.93 18.27 -4.24
C GLU A 112 -22.13 17.40 -4.61
N SER A 113 -21.98 16.53 -5.61
CA SER A 113 -23.03 15.64 -6.09
C SER A 113 -22.55 14.21 -6.27
N PRO A 114 -23.45 13.20 -6.32
CA PRO A 114 -23.08 11.81 -6.66
C PRO A 114 -22.43 11.66 -8.03
N ALA A 115 -22.79 12.51 -9.00
CA ALA A 115 -22.17 12.51 -10.32
C ALA A 115 -20.69 12.94 -10.26
N ASP A 116 -20.39 13.99 -9.48
CA ASP A 116 -19.02 14.47 -9.27
C ASP A 116 -18.15 13.41 -8.58
N VAL A 117 -18.73 12.61 -7.66
CA VAL A 117 -18.01 11.48 -7.04
C VAL A 117 -17.53 10.50 -8.09
N MET A 118 -18.41 10.13 -9.02
CA MET A 118 -18.06 9.17 -10.08
C MET A 118 -17.02 9.73 -11.04
N GLU A 119 -17.14 11.01 -11.41
CA GLU A 119 -16.17 11.68 -12.27
C GLU A 119 -14.80 11.77 -11.59
N ASN A 120 -14.73 12.22 -10.34
CA ASN A 120 -13.50 12.33 -9.57
C ASN A 120 -12.82 10.98 -9.34
N LEU A 121 -13.60 9.92 -9.04
CA LEU A 121 -13.06 8.57 -8.90
C LEU A 121 -12.51 8.03 -10.22
N SER A 122 -13.22 8.25 -11.35
CA SER A 122 -12.77 7.82 -12.67
C SER A 122 -11.50 8.55 -13.10
N PHE A 123 -11.42 9.85 -12.83
CA PHE A 123 -10.23 10.65 -13.09
C PHE A 123 -9.05 10.19 -12.23
N GLY A 124 -9.27 10.01 -10.92
CA GLY A 124 -8.26 9.49 -9.99
C GLY A 124 -7.73 8.12 -10.43
N LEU A 125 -8.62 7.21 -10.81
CA LEU A 125 -8.23 5.88 -11.31
C LEU A 125 -7.39 5.96 -12.59
N SER A 126 -7.73 6.88 -13.50
CA SER A 126 -6.96 7.10 -14.74
C SER A 126 -5.56 7.61 -14.44
N ILE A 127 -5.41 8.56 -13.52
CA ILE A 127 -4.11 9.06 -13.07
C ILE A 127 -3.32 7.94 -12.40
N ASP A 128 -3.94 7.15 -11.54
CA ASP A 128 -3.29 6.02 -10.88
C ASP A 128 -2.71 5.02 -11.88
N HIS A 129 -3.41 4.73 -12.96
CA HIS A 129 -2.92 3.83 -14.00
C HIS A 129 -1.72 4.41 -14.75
N ILE A 130 -1.77 5.69 -15.11
CA ILE A 130 -0.64 6.38 -15.76
C ILE A 130 0.58 6.39 -14.85
N LEU A 131 0.40 6.74 -13.58
CA LEU A 131 1.45 6.73 -12.58
C LEU A 131 1.98 5.32 -12.33
N ALA A 132 1.12 4.31 -12.24
CA ALA A 132 1.53 2.93 -12.04
C ALA A 132 2.46 2.44 -13.15
N VAL A 133 2.16 2.73 -14.42
CA VAL A 133 3.00 2.36 -15.56
C VAL A 133 4.32 3.13 -15.54
N THR A 134 4.27 4.46 -15.40
CA THR A 134 5.46 5.33 -15.45
C THR A 134 6.40 5.05 -14.27
N VAL A 135 5.85 5.00 -13.05
CA VAL A 135 6.62 4.77 -11.82
C VAL A 135 7.19 3.35 -11.81
N SER A 136 6.45 2.34 -12.29
CA SER A 136 6.98 0.97 -12.37
C SER A 136 8.21 0.88 -13.27
N GLY A 137 8.23 1.60 -14.39
CA GLY A 137 9.41 1.68 -15.26
C GLY A 137 10.61 2.32 -14.57
N LEU A 138 10.41 3.46 -13.90
CA LEU A 138 11.46 4.14 -13.13
C LEU A 138 11.98 3.29 -11.98
N LEU A 139 11.09 2.68 -11.21
CA LEU A 139 11.46 1.81 -10.10
C LEU A 139 12.18 0.53 -10.57
N GLY A 140 11.87 0.03 -11.78
CA GLY A 140 12.63 -1.05 -12.40
C GLY A 140 14.10 -0.66 -12.69
N ALA A 141 14.35 0.60 -13.08
CA ALA A 141 15.71 1.12 -13.23
C ALA A 141 16.41 1.26 -11.87
N VAL A 142 15.74 1.79 -10.85
CA VAL A 142 16.27 1.87 -9.47
C VAL A 142 16.64 0.49 -8.94
N TRP A 143 15.79 -0.49 -9.17
CA TRP A 143 16.05 -1.88 -8.80
C TRP A 143 17.37 -2.40 -9.38
N LYS A 144 17.60 -2.19 -10.69
CA LYS A 144 18.80 -2.65 -11.37
C LYS A 144 20.06 -1.90 -10.94
N LEU A 145 19.96 -0.60 -10.68
CA LEU A 145 21.12 0.26 -10.42
C LEU A 145 21.51 0.30 -8.95
N SER A 146 20.53 0.32 -8.05
CA SER A 146 20.75 0.57 -6.62
C SER A 146 20.39 -0.63 -5.74
N GLY A 147 19.63 -1.59 -6.29
CA GLY A 147 19.16 -2.77 -5.58
C GLY A 147 17.68 -2.70 -5.20
N PRO A 148 17.06 -3.88 -4.98
CA PRO A 148 15.62 -4.02 -4.83
C PRO A 148 15.06 -3.33 -3.57
N GLN A 149 15.81 -3.24 -2.50
CA GLN A 149 15.39 -2.60 -1.25
C GLN A 149 15.04 -1.12 -1.43
N TRP A 150 15.71 -0.42 -2.36
CA TRP A 150 15.51 1.00 -2.59
C TRP A 150 14.15 1.33 -3.20
N VAL A 151 13.54 0.40 -3.92
CA VAL A 151 12.17 0.56 -4.41
C VAL A 151 11.19 0.76 -3.27
N PHE A 152 11.35 -0.01 -2.19
CA PHE A 152 10.48 0.09 -1.01
C PHE A 152 10.81 1.32 -0.16
N VAL A 153 12.09 1.70 -0.05
CA VAL A 153 12.49 2.94 0.63
C VAL A 153 11.89 4.16 -0.07
N LEU A 154 11.91 4.20 -1.40
CA LEU A 154 11.27 5.27 -2.16
C LEU A 154 9.74 5.27 -1.98
N GLY A 155 9.13 4.09 -1.94
CA GLY A 155 7.70 3.95 -1.62
C GLY A 155 7.37 4.53 -0.24
N ALA A 156 8.19 4.25 0.77
CA ALA A 156 8.02 4.84 2.11
C ALA A 156 8.22 6.38 2.10
N ALA A 157 9.15 6.89 1.28
CA ALA A 157 9.37 8.33 1.13
C ALA A 157 8.15 9.04 0.49
N VAL A 158 7.48 8.40 -0.47
CA VAL A 158 6.23 8.93 -1.04
C VAL A 158 5.14 9.01 0.04
N CYS A 159 5.03 8.03 0.94
CA CYS A 159 4.07 8.09 2.05
C CYS A 159 4.32 9.28 2.99
N ALA A 160 5.53 9.84 3.05
CA ALA A 160 5.79 11.06 3.80
C ALA A 160 5.10 12.28 3.18
N VAL A 161 4.94 12.31 1.85
CA VAL A 161 4.16 13.35 1.16
C VAL A 161 2.68 13.22 1.50
N ASP A 162 2.13 12.00 1.46
CA ASP A 162 0.75 11.73 1.85
C ASP A 162 0.49 12.12 3.31
N LEU A 163 1.45 11.83 4.19
CA LEU A 163 1.40 12.25 5.58
C LEU A 163 1.37 13.77 5.73
N ALA A 164 2.21 14.49 4.97
CA ALA A 164 2.22 15.95 4.97
C ALA A 164 0.88 16.54 4.50
N VAL A 165 0.28 15.96 3.44
CA VAL A 165 -1.05 16.34 2.96
C VAL A 165 -2.11 16.07 4.03
N ALA A 166 -2.10 14.90 4.67
CA ALA A 166 -3.04 14.55 5.73
C ALA A 166 -2.93 15.46 6.97
N LEU A 167 -1.73 15.93 7.28
CA LEU A 167 -1.50 16.90 8.35
C LEU A 167 -1.99 18.30 7.97
N TRP A 168 -1.86 18.68 6.69
CA TRP A 168 -2.30 19.96 6.18
C TRP A 168 -3.82 20.09 6.05
N LEU A 169 -4.53 18.98 5.78
CA LEU A 169 -5.99 18.97 5.74
C LEU A 169 -6.56 19.49 7.06
N LYS A 170 -7.38 20.55 6.96
CA LYS A 170 -8.11 21.08 8.13
C LYS A 170 -8.97 19.96 8.73
N ARG A 171 -9.07 19.95 10.06
CA ARG A 171 -9.94 19.05 10.80
C ARG A 171 -11.38 19.39 10.40
N THR A 172 -11.90 18.68 9.41
CA THR A 172 -13.33 18.75 9.10
C THR A 172 -14.03 18.11 10.29
N GLU A 173 -14.79 18.89 11.04
CA GLU A 173 -15.69 18.37 12.05
C GLU A 173 -16.62 17.40 11.34
N THR A 174 -16.52 16.13 11.68
CA THR A 174 -17.54 15.16 11.29
C THR A 174 -18.81 15.58 12.01
N ALA A 175 -19.70 16.25 11.30
CA ALA A 175 -21.06 16.44 11.80
C ALA A 175 -21.63 15.05 12.06
N PRO A 176 -22.15 14.78 13.27
CA PRO A 176 -22.78 13.51 13.53
C PRO A 176 -23.93 13.36 12.54
N ALA A 177 -23.91 12.28 11.76
CA ALA A 177 -25.04 11.91 10.93
C ALA A 177 -26.26 11.78 11.83
N LYS A 178 -27.24 12.68 11.63
CA LYS A 178 -28.55 12.62 12.28
C LYS A 178 -29.34 11.48 11.63
#